data_f08664449577bab38ee31c76f87483b2
#
_entry.id   f08664449577bab38ee31c76f87483b2
#
_cell.length_a   1.000
_cell.length_b   1.000
_cell.length_c   1.000
_cell.angle_alpha   90.00
_cell.angle_beta   90.00
_cell.angle_gamma   90.00
#
_symmetry.space_group_name_H-M   'P 1'
#
loop_
_entity.id
_entity.type
_entity.pdbx_description
1 polymer ?
#
loop_
_entity_poly.entity_id
_entity_poly.type
_entity_poly.pdbx_seq_one_letter_code
_entity_poly.pdbx_strand_id
1 'polypeptide(L)'
;MSDNRGVPPLDDQPRNHPPSSHQPSLSHQPSAISHRIVAIIEVLLCSDFPTQLAIGATFTAFGYTPFVSPGQLRLSYVVWLSVADSAALIALVLLFLYAHGERPRDVLLGRRPVVQEFLLGVPLILVALALGGGILLATRHFAPWLRTVERNPLQELLRSPREAWLFAFVVFVAGGLREEIQRAFLLHRFDVWLGGGTAGLLVTSVAFGAGHLLQGADAAIATGLLGAFWGLVYLRRRSCLAPLVSHAGFDLMQIVQYMAVGK
;
A
#
# COMPACT_ATOMS: atom_id res chain seq x y z
N MET A 1 29.72 92.02 20.00
CA MET A 1 30.56 90.86 19.88
C MET A 1 29.83 89.81 19.06
N SER A 2 30.10 89.82 17.79
CA SER A 2 29.52 89.02 16.73
C SER A 2 30.40 87.82 16.51
N ASP A 3 29.88 86.64 16.60
CA ASP A 3 30.56 85.44 16.17
C ASP A 3 29.90 84.94 14.91
N ASN A 4 30.62 85.06 13.82
CA ASN A 4 30.24 84.72 12.46
C ASN A 4 30.93 83.37 12.17
N ARG A 5 30.19 82.24 12.22
CA ARG A 5 30.70 80.95 11.78
C ARG A 5 30.05 80.50 10.50
N GLY A 6 30.91 80.42 9.52
CA GLY A 6 30.61 80.12 8.15
C GLY A 6 29.98 78.71 8.00
N VAL A 7 29.05 78.66 7.07
CA VAL A 7 28.40 77.50 6.51
C VAL A 7 29.32 76.87 5.48
N PRO A 8 29.67 75.58 5.53
CA PRO A 8 30.37 74.92 4.45
C PRO A 8 29.44 74.60 3.27
N PRO A 9 29.95 74.51 2.04
CA PRO A 9 29.13 74.29 0.86
C PRO A 9 28.63 72.82 0.81
N LEU A 10 27.37 72.71 0.43
CA LEU A 10 26.71 71.47 0.02
C LEU A 10 27.24 71.07 -1.38
N ASP A 11 28.08 70.07 -1.45
CA ASP A 11 28.26 69.29 -2.67
C ASP A 11 28.82 67.89 -2.26
N ASP A 12 28.04 66.91 -2.51
CA ASP A 12 28.29 65.47 -2.82
C ASP A 12 27.17 64.59 -2.33
N GLN A 13 26.04 64.63 -3.03
CA GLN A 13 25.09 63.54 -2.93
C GLN A 13 25.57 62.39 -3.83
N PRO A 14 25.79 61.19 -3.29
CA PRO A 14 26.02 60.01 -4.12
C PRO A 14 24.73 59.68 -4.87
N ARG A 15 24.83 59.61 -6.19
CA ARG A 15 23.75 59.13 -7.06
C ARG A 15 23.38 57.73 -6.69
N ASN A 16 22.21 57.57 -6.06
CA ASN A 16 21.58 56.26 -5.86
C ASN A 16 21.22 55.65 -7.23
N HIS A 17 22.06 54.75 -7.72
CA HIS A 17 21.64 53.83 -8.74
C HIS A 17 20.61 52.87 -8.12
N PRO A 18 19.41 52.71 -8.72
CA PRO A 18 18.48 51.69 -8.24
C PRO A 18 19.15 50.33 -8.38
N PRO A 19 19.05 49.46 -7.35
CA PRO A 19 19.57 48.10 -7.48
C PRO A 19 18.84 47.42 -8.63
N SER A 20 19.63 46.87 -9.57
CA SER A 20 19.13 46.02 -10.64
C SER A 20 18.32 44.89 -9.98
N SER A 21 17.01 44.93 -10.20
CA SER A 21 16.10 43.87 -9.81
C SER A 21 16.43 42.59 -10.62
N HIS A 22 17.41 41.82 -10.15
CA HIS A 22 17.47 40.42 -10.50
C HIS A 22 16.25 39.78 -9.87
N GLN A 23 15.13 39.77 -10.59
CA GLN A 23 14.04 38.85 -10.31
C GLN A 23 14.63 37.46 -10.48
N PRO A 24 14.60 36.62 -9.40
CA PRO A 24 14.93 35.23 -9.56
C PRO A 24 13.94 34.66 -10.58
N SER A 25 14.50 34.02 -11.62
CA SER A 25 13.74 33.25 -12.60
C SER A 25 12.66 32.44 -11.86
N LEU A 26 11.41 32.66 -12.27
CA LEU A 26 10.26 31.87 -11.86
C LEU A 26 10.62 30.38 -12.11
N SER A 27 11.19 29.73 -11.13
CA SER A 27 11.30 28.28 -11.11
C SER A 27 9.88 27.78 -11.30
N HIS A 28 9.62 27.03 -12.38
CA HIS A 28 8.34 26.38 -12.64
C HIS A 28 8.05 25.43 -11.47
N GLN A 29 7.39 25.94 -10.44
CA GLN A 29 6.78 25.04 -9.46
C GLN A 29 5.64 24.32 -10.18
N PRO A 30 5.65 22.98 -10.20
CA PRO A 30 4.58 22.22 -10.83
C PRO A 30 3.24 22.66 -10.26
N SER A 31 2.25 22.88 -11.11
CA SER A 31 0.91 23.26 -10.66
C SER A 31 0.30 22.16 -9.78
N ALA A 32 -0.63 22.52 -8.88
CA ALA A 32 -1.36 21.55 -8.08
C ALA A 32 -2.04 20.43 -8.94
N ILE A 33 -2.40 20.77 -10.18
CA ILE A 33 -2.94 19.81 -11.16
C ILE A 33 -1.87 18.79 -11.56
N SER A 34 -0.62 19.22 -11.82
CA SER A 34 0.49 18.32 -12.16
C SER A 34 0.75 17.30 -11.04
N HIS A 35 0.74 17.72 -9.78
CA HIS A 35 0.93 16.82 -8.64
C HIS A 35 -0.20 15.78 -8.51
N ARG A 36 -1.47 16.16 -8.77
CA ARG A 36 -2.59 15.23 -8.76
C ARG A 36 -2.49 14.19 -9.87
N ILE A 37 -2.12 14.59 -11.08
CA ILE A 37 -1.93 13.68 -12.21
C ILE A 37 -0.82 12.66 -11.88
N VAL A 38 0.32 13.13 -11.37
CA VAL A 38 1.42 12.26 -10.96
C VAL A 38 0.96 11.28 -9.89
N ALA A 39 0.26 11.76 -8.84
CA ALA A 39 -0.25 10.89 -7.78
C ALA A 39 -1.24 9.83 -8.31
N ILE A 40 -2.09 10.16 -9.30
CA ILE A 40 -2.98 9.18 -9.95
C ILE A 40 -2.17 8.11 -10.68
N ILE A 41 -1.15 8.51 -11.44
CA ILE A 41 -0.27 7.57 -12.15
C ILE A 41 0.44 6.65 -11.16
N GLU A 42 0.98 7.19 -10.07
CA GLU A 42 1.65 6.41 -9.02
C GLU A 42 0.70 5.41 -8.34
N VAL A 43 -0.53 5.85 -8.02
CA VAL A 43 -1.57 4.99 -7.47
C VAL A 43 -1.91 3.86 -8.43
N LEU A 44 -2.07 4.15 -9.72
CA LEU A 44 -2.36 3.13 -10.73
C LEU A 44 -1.19 2.16 -10.90
N LEU A 45 0.04 2.64 -10.99
CA LEU A 45 1.23 1.79 -11.11
C LEU A 45 1.47 0.92 -9.88
N CYS A 46 1.18 1.45 -8.69
CA CYS A 46 1.30 0.72 -7.43
C CYS A 46 0.00 0.02 -7.01
N SER A 47 -1.00 -0.13 -7.91
CA SER A 47 -2.25 -0.83 -7.61
C SER A 47 -2.15 -2.35 -7.64
N ASP A 48 -0.96 -2.92 -7.88
CA ASP A 48 -0.69 -4.34 -8.02
C ASP A 48 -1.00 -4.91 -9.43
N PHE A 49 -2.08 -4.48 -10.06
CA PHE A 49 -2.49 -4.98 -11.37
C PHE A 49 -1.44 -4.82 -12.48
N PRO A 50 -0.79 -3.65 -12.67
CA PRO A 50 0.20 -3.50 -13.76
C PRO A 50 1.42 -4.39 -13.58
N THR A 51 1.93 -4.53 -12.36
CA THR A 51 3.11 -5.35 -12.07
C THR A 51 2.83 -6.83 -12.24
N GLN A 52 1.71 -7.32 -11.69
CA GLN A 52 1.27 -8.70 -11.88
C GLN A 52 1.03 -9.06 -13.34
N LEU A 53 0.36 -8.19 -14.11
CA LEU A 53 0.13 -8.41 -15.53
C LEU A 53 1.43 -8.44 -16.32
N ALA A 54 2.36 -7.52 -16.07
CA ALA A 54 3.64 -7.47 -16.75
C ALA A 54 4.50 -8.72 -16.46
N ILE A 55 4.58 -9.13 -15.19
CA ILE A 55 5.33 -10.32 -14.79
C ILE A 55 4.66 -11.59 -15.32
N GLY A 56 3.33 -11.70 -15.21
CA GLY A 56 2.57 -12.83 -15.72
C GLY A 56 2.69 -12.99 -17.25
N ALA A 57 2.62 -11.86 -17.99
CA ALA A 57 2.86 -11.86 -19.44
C ALA A 57 4.30 -12.30 -19.77
N THR A 58 5.28 -11.83 -19.00
CA THR A 58 6.68 -12.25 -19.15
C THR A 58 6.83 -13.76 -18.93
N PHE A 59 6.27 -14.30 -17.86
CA PHE A 59 6.29 -15.74 -17.59
C PHE A 59 5.65 -16.54 -18.73
N THR A 60 4.52 -16.07 -19.23
CA THR A 60 3.81 -16.71 -20.36
C THR A 60 4.66 -16.69 -21.64
N ALA A 61 5.35 -15.57 -21.93
CA ALA A 61 6.24 -15.46 -23.08
C ALA A 61 7.40 -16.45 -23.03
N PHE A 62 7.86 -16.84 -21.82
CA PHE A 62 8.84 -17.89 -21.62
C PHE A 62 8.24 -19.30 -21.48
N GLY A 63 6.95 -19.47 -21.78
CA GLY A 63 6.26 -20.77 -21.72
C GLY A 63 5.95 -21.25 -20.30
N TYR A 64 6.12 -20.39 -19.28
CA TYR A 64 5.79 -20.70 -17.89
C TYR A 64 4.36 -20.32 -17.58
N THR A 65 3.46 -21.31 -17.52
CA THR A 65 2.02 -21.12 -17.40
C THR A 65 1.53 -21.27 -15.95
N PRO A 66 0.45 -20.54 -15.55
CA PRO A 66 -0.08 -20.59 -14.19
C PRO A 66 -0.73 -21.92 -13.82
N PHE A 67 -1.14 -22.73 -14.80
CA PHE A 67 -1.85 -23.98 -14.57
C PHE A 67 -1.01 -25.19 -14.97
N VAL A 68 -1.14 -26.28 -14.19
CA VAL A 68 -0.58 -27.59 -14.51
C VAL A 68 -1.57 -28.37 -15.40
N SER A 69 -2.85 -28.23 -15.11
CA SER A 69 -3.99 -28.76 -15.85
C SER A 69 -5.18 -27.82 -15.69
N PRO A 70 -6.28 -27.92 -16.49
CA PRO A 70 -7.42 -27.05 -16.35
C PRO A 70 -7.92 -26.93 -14.91
N GLY A 71 -7.96 -25.71 -14.38
CA GLY A 71 -8.38 -25.40 -13.01
C GLY A 71 -7.36 -25.69 -11.92
N GLN A 72 -6.20 -26.31 -12.21
CA GLN A 72 -5.18 -26.64 -11.22
C GLN A 72 -3.99 -25.67 -11.26
N LEU A 73 -3.93 -24.77 -10.31
CA LEU A 73 -2.82 -23.82 -10.16
C LEU A 73 -1.47 -24.50 -9.90
N ARG A 74 -0.43 -23.95 -10.49
CA ARG A 74 0.98 -24.35 -10.28
C ARG A 74 1.53 -23.57 -9.09
N LEU A 75 1.81 -24.24 -7.98
CA LEU A 75 2.36 -23.61 -6.77
C LEU A 75 3.63 -22.80 -7.06
N SER A 76 4.57 -23.37 -7.83
CA SER A 76 5.81 -22.65 -8.16
C SER A 76 5.57 -21.39 -8.98
N TYR A 77 4.56 -21.35 -9.84
CA TYR A 77 4.16 -20.12 -10.54
C TYR A 77 3.66 -19.07 -9.56
N VAL A 78 2.77 -19.45 -8.63
CA VAL A 78 2.25 -18.54 -7.59
C VAL A 78 3.39 -17.99 -6.74
N VAL A 79 4.33 -18.83 -6.33
CA VAL A 79 5.51 -18.41 -5.54
C VAL A 79 6.33 -17.38 -6.29
N TRP A 80 6.75 -17.69 -7.52
CA TRP A 80 7.62 -16.79 -8.28
C TRP A 80 6.93 -15.50 -8.70
N LEU A 81 5.66 -15.58 -9.09
CA LEU A 81 4.85 -14.38 -9.38
C LEU A 81 4.76 -13.48 -8.14
N SER A 82 4.40 -14.04 -7.00
CA SER A 82 4.22 -13.29 -5.75
C SER A 82 5.52 -12.65 -5.27
N VAL A 83 6.63 -13.36 -5.33
CA VAL A 83 7.95 -12.83 -4.91
C VAL A 83 8.43 -11.74 -5.87
N ALA A 84 8.34 -11.98 -7.19
CA ALA A 84 8.78 -11.01 -8.19
C ALA A 84 7.91 -9.74 -8.15
N ASP A 85 6.60 -9.89 -8.03
CA ASP A 85 5.67 -8.79 -7.91
C ASP A 85 5.87 -7.99 -6.61
N SER A 86 6.06 -8.68 -5.47
CA SER A 86 6.38 -8.01 -4.21
C SER A 86 7.66 -7.18 -4.30
N ALA A 87 8.71 -7.72 -4.92
CA ALA A 87 9.96 -7.00 -5.11
C ALA A 87 9.78 -5.78 -6.03
N ALA A 88 9.08 -5.96 -7.16
CA ALA A 88 8.83 -4.88 -8.13
C ALA A 88 7.98 -3.77 -7.51
N LEU A 89 6.90 -4.11 -6.82
CA LEU A 89 6.00 -3.14 -6.23
C LEU A 89 6.65 -2.37 -5.06
N ILE A 90 7.37 -3.06 -4.18
CA ILE A 90 8.12 -2.38 -3.10
C ILE A 90 9.19 -1.45 -3.71
N ALA A 91 9.88 -1.89 -4.77
CA ALA A 91 10.85 -1.04 -5.46
C ALA A 91 10.20 0.21 -6.08
N LEU A 92 9.01 0.09 -6.71
CA LEU A 92 8.25 1.22 -7.23
C LEU A 92 7.81 2.18 -6.11
N VAL A 93 7.29 1.67 -5.01
CA VAL A 93 6.92 2.48 -3.85
C VAL A 93 8.11 3.28 -3.32
N LEU A 94 9.26 2.62 -3.13
CA LEU A 94 10.47 3.28 -2.68
C LEU A 94 10.97 4.31 -3.68
N LEU A 95 10.96 3.99 -4.98
CA LEU A 95 11.34 4.88 -6.07
C LEU A 95 10.50 6.16 -6.04
N PHE A 96 9.17 6.04 -5.96
CA PHE A 96 8.28 7.20 -5.93
C PHE A 96 8.43 8.03 -4.65
N LEU A 97 8.61 7.40 -3.49
CA LEU A 97 8.90 8.14 -2.27
C LEU A 97 10.20 8.94 -2.40
N TYR A 98 11.27 8.32 -2.90
CA TYR A 98 12.54 9.03 -3.11
C TYR A 98 12.45 10.12 -4.19
N ALA A 99 11.72 9.89 -5.28
CA ALA A 99 11.52 10.87 -6.34
C ALA A 99 10.82 12.14 -5.83
N HIS A 100 9.96 12.01 -4.82
CA HIS A 100 9.32 13.15 -4.14
C HIS A 100 10.13 13.72 -2.96
N GLY A 101 11.32 13.19 -2.68
CA GLY A 101 12.13 13.60 -1.52
C GLY A 101 11.54 13.16 -0.18
N GLU A 102 10.58 12.23 -0.19
CA GLU A 102 9.94 11.69 1.01
C GLU A 102 10.79 10.58 1.61
N ARG A 103 10.90 10.56 2.94
CA ARG A 103 11.62 9.50 3.63
C ARG A 103 10.70 8.27 3.80
N PRO A 104 11.06 7.10 3.25
CA PRO A 104 10.23 5.90 3.37
C PRO A 104 9.86 5.55 4.82
N ARG A 105 10.80 5.78 5.73
CA ARG A 105 10.55 5.57 7.17
C ARG A 105 9.38 6.39 7.70
N ASP A 106 9.25 7.65 7.29
CA ASP A 106 8.22 8.55 7.81
C ASP A 106 6.82 8.16 7.31
N VAL A 107 6.74 7.66 6.06
CA VAL A 107 5.49 7.19 5.46
C VAL A 107 5.14 5.78 5.94
N LEU A 108 6.10 4.86 6.00
CA LEU A 108 5.84 3.44 6.27
C LEU A 108 5.84 3.12 7.76
N LEU A 109 6.79 3.64 8.55
CA LEU A 109 6.93 3.31 9.97
C LEU A 109 6.45 4.43 10.90
N GLY A 110 6.38 5.68 10.38
CA GLY A 110 5.99 6.84 11.18
C GLY A 110 6.97 7.16 12.31
N ARG A 111 6.46 7.84 13.34
CA ARG A 111 7.27 8.32 14.48
C ARG A 111 7.13 7.49 15.75
N ARG A 112 6.27 6.46 15.73
CA ARG A 112 5.99 5.65 16.92
C ARG A 112 7.07 4.60 17.12
N PRO A 113 7.32 4.16 18.39
CA PRO A 113 8.27 3.10 18.67
C PRO A 113 7.86 1.79 17.97
N VAL A 114 8.79 1.19 17.21
CA VAL A 114 8.58 -0.05 16.44
C VAL A 114 8.02 -1.18 17.30
N VAL A 115 8.55 -1.34 18.52
CA VAL A 115 8.11 -2.38 19.47
C VAL A 115 6.64 -2.21 19.86
N GLN A 116 6.19 -0.96 20.09
CA GLN A 116 4.79 -0.70 20.45
C GLN A 116 3.84 -1.02 19.29
N GLU A 117 4.22 -0.70 18.05
CA GLU A 117 3.42 -1.02 16.87
C GLU A 117 3.38 -2.53 16.65
N PHE A 118 4.50 -3.23 16.83
CA PHE A 118 4.54 -4.69 16.77
C PHE A 118 3.61 -5.32 17.82
N LEU A 119 3.73 -4.91 19.07
CA LEU A 119 2.90 -5.42 20.17
C LEU A 119 1.41 -5.11 19.98
N LEU A 120 1.07 -3.97 19.37
CA LEU A 120 -0.30 -3.64 18.99
C LEU A 120 -0.82 -4.58 17.89
N GLY A 121 0.02 -4.93 16.91
CA GLY A 121 -0.36 -5.83 15.82
C GLY A 121 -0.81 -7.21 16.29
N VAL A 122 -0.22 -7.73 17.38
CA VAL A 122 -0.54 -9.08 17.90
C VAL A 122 -2.03 -9.22 18.31
N PRO A 123 -2.60 -8.40 19.20
CA PRO A 123 -4.02 -8.52 19.54
C PRO A 123 -4.95 -8.19 18.35
N LEU A 124 -4.50 -7.37 17.41
CA LEU A 124 -5.27 -7.08 16.20
C LEU A 124 -5.42 -8.29 15.27
N ILE A 125 -4.60 -9.35 15.40
CA ILE A 125 -4.82 -10.64 14.73
C ILE A 125 -6.18 -11.23 15.15
N LEU A 126 -6.46 -11.26 16.44
CA LEU A 126 -7.72 -11.78 16.97
C LEU A 126 -8.92 -10.95 16.51
N VAL A 127 -8.76 -9.62 16.44
CA VAL A 127 -9.79 -8.71 15.93
C VAL A 127 -10.05 -9.01 14.45
N ALA A 128 -8.99 -9.16 13.64
CA ALA A 128 -9.11 -9.50 12.21
C ALA A 128 -9.79 -10.87 12.00
N LEU A 129 -9.42 -11.90 12.79
CA LEU A 129 -10.05 -13.21 12.75
C LEU A 129 -11.54 -13.16 13.11
N ALA A 130 -11.89 -12.43 14.17
CA ALA A 130 -13.28 -12.25 14.59
C ALA A 130 -14.08 -11.47 13.54
N LEU A 131 -13.51 -10.41 12.96
CA LEU A 131 -14.13 -9.62 11.92
C LEU A 131 -14.35 -10.44 10.65
N GLY A 132 -13.30 -11.05 10.10
CA GLY A 132 -13.37 -11.88 8.89
C GLY A 132 -14.31 -13.06 9.05
N GLY A 133 -14.19 -13.81 10.16
CA GLY A 133 -15.08 -14.92 10.49
C GLY A 133 -16.54 -14.49 10.67
N GLY A 134 -16.77 -13.39 11.38
CA GLY A 134 -18.10 -12.81 11.57
C GLY A 134 -18.75 -12.38 10.25
N ILE A 135 -18.00 -11.73 9.36
CA ILE A 135 -18.49 -11.33 8.03
C ILE A 135 -18.86 -12.57 7.20
N LEU A 136 -17.97 -13.58 7.15
CA LEU A 136 -18.24 -14.82 6.41
C LEU A 136 -19.44 -15.58 6.97
N LEU A 137 -19.62 -15.62 8.28
CA LEU A 137 -20.80 -16.23 8.90
C LEU A 137 -22.07 -15.43 8.56
N ALA A 138 -22.02 -14.12 8.63
CA ALA A 138 -23.13 -13.23 8.29
C ALA A 138 -23.52 -13.37 6.81
N THR A 139 -22.56 -13.34 5.89
CA THR A 139 -22.84 -13.53 4.46
C THR A 139 -23.43 -14.91 4.17
N ARG A 140 -22.91 -15.97 4.79
CA ARG A 140 -23.46 -17.33 4.63
C ARG A 140 -24.89 -17.48 5.16
N HIS A 141 -25.23 -16.77 6.23
CA HIS A 141 -26.57 -16.82 6.82
C HIS A 141 -27.58 -15.93 6.11
N PHE A 142 -27.23 -14.68 5.84
CA PHE A 142 -28.15 -13.68 5.29
C PHE A 142 -28.11 -13.53 3.77
N ALA A 143 -26.99 -13.91 3.13
CA ALA A 143 -26.76 -13.75 1.70
C ALA A 143 -26.02 -14.94 1.09
N PRO A 144 -26.55 -16.19 1.21
CA PRO A 144 -25.85 -17.41 0.77
C PRO A 144 -25.52 -17.42 -0.74
N TRP A 145 -26.22 -16.63 -1.55
CA TRP A 145 -25.94 -16.45 -2.99
C TRP A 145 -24.61 -15.74 -3.26
N LEU A 146 -24.00 -15.07 -2.27
CA LEU A 146 -22.67 -14.46 -2.40
C LEU A 146 -21.55 -15.50 -2.34
N ARG A 147 -21.80 -16.71 -1.92
CA ARG A 147 -20.85 -17.82 -1.98
C ARG A 147 -20.76 -18.35 -3.42
N THR A 148 -20.08 -17.58 -4.28
CA THR A 148 -19.94 -17.90 -5.71
C THR A 148 -18.85 -18.94 -6.00
N VAL A 149 -18.01 -19.28 -5.01
CA VAL A 149 -16.94 -20.27 -5.10
C VAL A 149 -17.07 -21.25 -3.91
N GLU A 150 -17.17 -22.55 -4.20
CA GLU A 150 -17.33 -23.58 -3.16
C GLU A 150 -16.04 -23.82 -2.38
N ARG A 151 -14.91 -23.85 -3.09
CA ARG A 151 -13.57 -24.08 -2.53
C ARG A 151 -12.63 -23.01 -3.01
N ASN A 152 -11.95 -22.36 -2.08
CA ASN A 152 -10.94 -21.35 -2.41
C ASN A 152 -9.79 -22.01 -3.23
N PRO A 153 -9.51 -21.53 -4.46
CA PRO A 153 -8.46 -22.11 -5.31
C PRO A 153 -7.07 -22.10 -4.68
N LEU A 154 -6.81 -21.18 -3.76
CA LEU A 154 -5.52 -21.10 -3.05
C LEU A 154 -5.37 -22.23 -2.01
N GLN A 155 -6.46 -22.73 -1.45
CA GLN A 155 -6.42 -23.87 -0.51
C GLN A 155 -6.04 -25.16 -1.21
N GLU A 156 -6.34 -25.30 -2.51
CA GLU A 156 -5.94 -26.45 -3.31
C GLU A 156 -4.42 -26.56 -3.53
N LEU A 157 -3.66 -25.49 -3.24
CA LEU A 157 -2.21 -25.49 -3.25
C LEU A 157 -1.60 -26.15 -2.01
N LEU A 158 -2.37 -26.34 -0.93
CA LEU A 158 -1.91 -26.85 0.37
C LEU A 158 -2.07 -28.40 0.44
N ARG A 159 -1.33 -29.14 -0.38
CA ARG A 159 -1.47 -30.61 -0.47
C ARG A 159 -0.56 -31.36 0.48
N SER A 160 0.53 -30.74 0.91
CA SER A 160 1.53 -31.31 1.82
C SER A 160 2.03 -30.27 2.81
N PRO A 161 2.63 -30.66 3.94
CA PRO A 161 3.23 -29.74 4.90
C PRO A 161 4.31 -28.83 4.25
N ARG A 162 5.07 -29.35 3.29
CA ARG A 162 6.09 -28.56 2.57
C ARG A 162 5.44 -27.45 1.75
N GLU A 163 4.37 -27.75 1.04
CA GLU A 163 3.61 -26.76 0.25
C GLU A 163 2.95 -25.72 1.15
N ALA A 164 2.43 -26.13 2.30
CA ALA A 164 1.87 -25.23 3.29
C ALA A 164 2.91 -24.24 3.84
N TRP A 165 4.13 -24.70 4.17
CA TRP A 165 5.21 -23.81 4.59
C TRP A 165 5.67 -22.85 3.49
N LEU A 166 5.75 -23.35 2.25
CA LEU A 166 6.09 -22.49 1.10
C LEU A 166 5.00 -21.44 0.86
N PHE A 167 3.74 -21.82 0.98
CA PHE A 167 2.63 -20.89 0.85
C PHE A 167 2.54 -19.90 2.04
N ALA A 168 2.88 -20.35 3.26
CA ALA A 168 3.02 -19.47 4.43
C ALA A 168 4.06 -18.37 4.20
N PHE A 169 5.19 -18.71 3.57
CA PHE A 169 6.17 -17.72 3.16
C PHE A 169 5.58 -16.73 2.13
N VAL A 170 4.83 -17.23 1.14
CA VAL A 170 4.19 -16.37 0.13
C VAL A 170 3.20 -15.40 0.77
N VAL A 171 2.31 -15.86 1.65
CA VAL A 171 1.32 -14.96 2.28
C VAL A 171 1.97 -13.96 3.23
N PHE A 172 3.07 -14.32 3.88
CA PHE A 172 3.84 -13.37 4.68
C PHE A 172 4.45 -12.27 3.81
N VAL A 173 5.06 -12.63 2.67
CA VAL A 173 5.75 -11.67 1.79
C VAL A 173 4.74 -10.86 0.98
N ALA A 174 3.79 -11.51 0.33
CA ALA A 174 2.84 -10.86 -0.56
C ALA A 174 1.64 -10.29 0.22
N GLY A 175 1.01 -11.04 1.10
CA GLY A 175 -0.12 -10.58 1.91
C GLY A 175 0.32 -9.59 3.00
N GLY A 176 1.14 -10.05 3.95
CA GLY A 176 1.54 -9.20 5.08
C GLY A 176 2.41 -8.02 4.68
N LEU A 177 3.58 -8.27 4.08
CA LEU A 177 4.59 -7.23 3.85
C LEU A 177 4.24 -6.32 2.68
N ARG A 178 4.08 -6.89 1.48
CA ARG A 178 3.86 -6.11 0.26
C ARG A 178 2.56 -5.30 0.33
N GLU A 179 1.45 -5.94 0.69
CA GLU A 179 0.14 -5.27 0.69
C GLU A 179 0.04 -4.16 1.73
N GLU A 180 0.68 -4.30 2.89
CA GLU A 180 0.65 -3.22 3.90
C GLU A 180 1.59 -2.06 3.54
N ILE A 181 2.72 -2.31 2.88
CA ILE A 181 3.57 -1.26 2.31
C ILE A 181 2.81 -0.53 1.19
N GLN A 182 2.20 -1.27 0.29
CA GLN A 182 1.36 -0.75 -0.79
C GLN A 182 0.20 0.11 -0.23
N ARG A 183 -0.57 -0.42 0.71
CA ARG A 183 -1.70 0.27 1.35
C ARG A 183 -1.26 1.57 2.00
N ALA A 184 -0.15 1.55 2.74
CA ALA A 184 0.42 2.74 3.36
C ALA A 184 0.75 3.81 2.31
N PHE A 185 1.41 3.43 1.22
CA PHE A 185 1.76 4.34 0.13
C PHE A 185 0.52 4.91 -0.56
N LEU A 186 -0.44 4.06 -0.94
CA LEU A 186 -1.67 4.50 -1.62
C LEU A 186 -2.46 5.47 -0.74
N LEU A 187 -2.68 5.12 0.54
CA LEU A 187 -3.38 5.99 1.49
C LEU A 187 -2.63 7.31 1.70
N HIS A 188 -1.30 7.31 1.71
CA HIS A 188 -0.49 8.52 1.78
C HIS A 188 -0.70 9.42 0.54
N ARG A 189 -0.70 8.86 -0.68
CA ARG A 189 -0.98 9.61 -1.91
C ARG A 189 -2.37 10.21 -1.93
N PHE A 190 -3.37 9.46 -1.48
CA PHE A 190 -4.72 9.99 -1.32
C PHE A 190 -4.80 11.10 -0.29
N ASP A 191 -4.16 10.92 0.86
CA ASP A 191 -4.19 11.90 1.96
C ASP A 191 -3.57 13.24 1.54
N VAL A 192 -2.49 13.21 0.77
CA VAL A 192 -1.78 14.41 0.35
C VAL A 192 -2.39 15.05 -0.90
N TRP A 193 -2.82 14.28 -1.91
CA TRP A 193 -3.14 14.81 -3.24
C TRP A 193 -4.53 14.48 -3.78
N LEU A 194 -5.19 13.40 -3.32
CA LEU A 194 -6.34 12.81 -4.01
C LEU A 194 -7.65 12.82 -3.20
N GLY A 195 -7.85 13.78 -2.33
CA GLY A 195 -9.13 13.96 -1.63
C GLY A 195 -9.16 13.41 -0.21
N GLY A 196 -7.98 13.09 0.36
CA GLY A 196 -7.85 12.73 1.77
C GLY A 196 -7.88 11.24 2.05
N GLY A 197 -7.44 10.88 3.27
CA GLY A 197 -7.29 9.50 3.69
C GLY A 197 -8.60 8.69 3.69
N THR A 198 -9.75 9.33 3.93
CA THR A 198 -11.07 8.65 3.88
C THR A 198 -11.43 8.22 2.46
N ALA A 199 -11.22 9.10 1.47
CA ALA A 199 -11.44 8.74 0.07
C ALA A 199 -10.50 7.60 -0.34
N GLY A 200 -9.22 7.70 0.04
CA GLY A 200 -8.25 6.63 -0.17
C GLY A 200 -8.67 5.31 0.46
N LEU A 201 -9.15 5.35 1.71
CA LEU A 201 -9.61 4.16 2.42
C LEU A 201 -10.74 3.44 1.66
N LEU A 202 -11.74 4.18 1.20
CA LEU A 202 -12.87 3.62 0.45
C LEU A 202 -12.40 3.02 -0.88
N VAL A 203 -11.64 3.78 -1.67
CA VAL A 203 -11.18 3.33 -3.00
C VAL A 203 -10.28 2.11 -2.88
N THR A 204 -9.26 2.16 -2.00
CA THR A 204 -8.31 1.05 -1.86
C THR A 204 -8.95 -0.20 -1.26
N SER A 205 -9.92 -0.07 -0.35
CA SER A 205 -10.64 -1.22 0.22
C SER A 205 -11.54 -1.92 -0.80
N VAL A 206 -12.24 -1.16 -1.64
CA VAL A 206 -13.05 -1.71 -2.74
C VAL A 206 -12.15 -2.41 -3.76
N ALA A 207 -11.05 -1.76 -4.18
CA ALA A 207 -10.10 -2.36 -5.12
C ALA A 207 -9.47 -3.64 -4.56
N PHE A 208 -9.09 -3.64 -3.27
CA PHE A 208 -8.54 -4.79 -2.58
C PHE A 208 -9.53 -5.97 -2.53
N GLY A 209 -10.78 -5.72 -2.15
CA GLY A 209 -11.82 -6.72 -2.20
C GLY A 209 -12.05 -7.26 -3.62
N ALA A 210 -12.10 -6.39 -4.63
CA ALA A 210 -12.27 -6.79 -6.03
C ALA A 210 -11.15 -7.71 -6.53
N GLY A 211 -9.90 -7.51 -6.09
CA GLY A 211 -8.77 -8.40 -6.38
C GLY A 211 -8.96 -9.83 -5.85
N HIS A 212 -9.86 -10.03 -4.89
CA HIS A 212 -10.14 -11.33 -4.27
C HIS A 212 -11.42 -12.03 -4.80
N LEU A 213 -12.06 -11.49 -5.84
CA LEU A 213 -13.29 -12.07 -6.42
C LEU A 213 -13.13 -13.51 -6.90
N LEU A 214 -11.93 -13.92 -7.31
CA LEU A 214 -11.63 -15.30 -7.69
C LEU A 214 -11.74 -16.29 -6.52
N GLN A 215 -11.73 -15.81 -5.27
CA GLN A 215 -11.92 -16.61 -4.06
C GLN A 215 -13.41 -16.71 -3.65
N GLY A 216 -14.29 -15.96 -4.30
CA GLY A 216 -15.71 -15.85 -4.04
C GLY A 216 -16.14 -14.43 -3.68
N ALA A 217 -17.40 -14.10 -3.98
CA ALA A 217 -17.92 -12.75 -3.68
C ALA A 217 -18.03 -12.49 -2.17
N ASP A 218 -18.35 -13.50 -1.38
CA ASP A 218 -18.34 -13.43 0.09
C ASP A 218 -16.93 -13.20 0.64
N ALA A 219 -15.92 -13.89 0.10
CA ALA A 219 -14.52 -13.69 0.44
C ALA A 219 -14.03 -12.28 0.03
N ALA A 220 -14.41 -11.81 -1.16
CA ALA A 220 -14.08 -10.47 -1.65
C ALA A 220 -14.63 -9.36 -0.73
N ILE A 221 -15.86 -9.49 -0.25
CA ILE A 221 -16.47 -8.56 0.70
C ILE A 221 -15.71 -8.59 2.03
N ALA A 222 -15.44 -9.80 2.56
CA ALA A 222 -14.70 -9.95 3.81
C ALA A 222 -13.31 -9.33 3.71
N THR A 223 -12.59 -9.60 2.62
CA THR A 223 -11.25 -9.06 2.37
C THR A 223 -11.27 -7.54 2.19
N GLY A 224 -12.24 -6.99 1.48
CA GLY A 224 -12.41 -5.54 1.34
C GLY A 224 -12.63 -4.84 2.68
N LEU A 225 -13.45 -5.42 3.56
CA LEU A 225 -13.71 -4.88 4.91
C LEU A 225 -12.50 -5.05 5.84
N LEU A 226 -11.75 -6.15 5.73
CA LEU A 226 -10.47 -6.31 6.42
C LEU A 226 -9.44 -5.30 5.91
N GLY A 227 -9.39 -5.05 4.60
CA GLY A 227 -8.57 -4.00 4.01
C GLY A 227 -8.90 -2.62 4.57
N ALA A 228 -10.20 -2.32 4.76
CA ALA A 228 -10.66 -1.08 5.42
C ALA A 228 -10.22 -1.03 6.90
N PHE A 229 -10.28 -2.14 7.62
CA PHE A 229 -9.82 -2.24 9.00
C PHE A 229 -8.32 -1.92 9.12
N TRP A 230 -7.45 -2.59 8.36
CA TRP A 230 -6.01 -2.33 8.39
C TRP A 230 -5.66 -0.92 7.88
N GLY A 231 -6.34 -0.45 6.84
CA GLY A 231 -6.18 0.90 6.34
C GLY A 231 -6.55 1.96 7.37
N LEU A 232 -7.63 1.73 8.14
CA LEU A 232 -8.02 2.62 9.24
C LEU A 232 -7.00 2.63 10.38
N VAL A 233 -6.42 1.47 10.71
CA VAL A 233 -5.32 1.36 11.68
C VAL A 233 -4.13 2.18 11.17
N TYR A 234 -3.73 2.03 9.90
CA TYR A 234 -2.66 2.84 9.31
C TYR A 234 -2.94 4.34 9.38
N LEU A 235 -4.13 4.79 8.98
CA LEU A 235 -4.48 6.22 9.00
C LEU A 235 -4.41 6.82 10.42
N ARG A 236 -4.76 6.06 11.44
CA ARG A 236 -4.70 6.49 12.85
C ARG A 236 -3.30 6.41 13.45
N ARG A 237 -2.52 5.42 13.04
CA ARG A 237 -1.19 5.15 13.59
C ARG A 237 -0.07 5.80 12.79
N ARG A 238 -0.28 6.02 11.49
CA ARG A 238 0.74 6.47 10.51
C ARG A 238 1.94 5.53 10.48
N SER A 239 1.67 4.23 10.68
CA SER A 239 2.64 3.14 10.63
C SER A 239 1.96 1.90 10.04
N CYS A 240 2.61 1.25 9.08
CA CYS A 240 2.13 0.00 8.51
C CYS A 240 2.49 -1.22 9.38
N LEU A 241 3.28 -1.07 10.44
CA LEU A 241 3.80 -2.21 11.19
C LEU A 241 2.72 -2.97 11.96
N ALA A 242 1.80 -2.27 12.66
CA ALA A 242 0.71 -2.94 13.35
C ALA A 242 -0.26 -3.62 12.37
N PRO A 243 -0.71 -2.99 11.26
CA PRO A 243 -1.42 -3.67 10.18
C PRO A 243 -0.67 -4.89 9.64
N LEU A 244 0.63 -4.76 9.34
CA LEU A 244 1.46 -5.83 8.80
C LEU A 244 1.50 -7.07 9.71
N VAL A 245 1.77 -6.87 11.00
CA VAL A 245 1.78 -7.96 11.98
C VAL A 245 0.40 -8.62 12.08
N SER A 246 -0.66 -7.80 12.11
CA SER A 246 -2.04 -8.29 12.17
C SER A 246 -2.43 -9.06 10.91
N HIS A 247 -2.11 -8.54 9.73
CA HIS A 247 -2.45 -9.16 8.45
C HIS A 247 -1.67 -10.46 8.23
N ALA A 248 -0.35 -10.42 8.34
CA ALA A 248 0.48 -11.62 8.22
C ALA A 248 0.06 -12.69 9.24
N GLY A 249 -0.22 -12.30 10.48
CA GLY A 249 -0.71 -13.22 11.51
C GLY A 249 -2.07 -13.82 11.20
N PHE A 250 -3.01 -13.02 10.68
CA PHE A 250 -4.31 -13.48 10.21
C PHE A 250 -4.18 -14.54 9.11
N ASP A 251 -3.38 -14.28 8.07
CA ASP A 251 -3.17 -15.21 6.96
C ASP A 251 -2.49 -16.51 7.42
N LEU A 252 -1.45 -16.41 8.24
CA LEU A 252 -0.77 -17.57 8.80
C LEU A 252 -1.70 -18.43 9.65
N MET A 253 -2.56 -17.83 10.48
CA MET A 253 -3.55 -18.55 11.27
C MET A 253 -4.57 -19.27 10.40
N GLN A 254 -4.97 -18.71 9.26
CA GLN A 254 -5.85 -19.40 8.32
C GLN A 254 -5.20 -20.65 7.71
N ILE A 255 -3.91 -20.60 7.38
CA ILE A 255 -3.17 -21.76 6.89
C ILE A 255 -3.08 -22.84 7.99
N VAL A 256 -2.73 -22.43 9.22
CA VAL A 256 -2.68 -23.37 10.37
C VAL A 256 -4.04 -24.00 10.61
N GLN A 257 -5.11 -23.22 10.61
CA GLN A 257 -6.47 -23.72 10.77
C GLN A 257 -6.83 -24.72 9.67
N TYR A 258 -6.54 -24.41 8.41
CA TYR A 258 -6.80 -25.33 7.29
C TYR A 258 -6.05 -26.63 7.42
N MET A 259 -4.77 -26.59 7.83
CA MET A 259 -3.96 -27.80 8.05
C MET A 259 -4.42 -28.61 9.26
N ALA A 260 -4.96 -27.99 10.31
CA ALA A 260 -5.39 -28.64 11.54
C ALA A 260 -6.77 -29.30 11.42
N VAL A 261 -7.71 -28.65 10.71
CA VAL A 261 -9.09 -29.14 10.57
C VAL A 261 -9.22 -30.24 9.50
N GLY A 262 -8.22 -30.33 8.65
CA GLY A 262 -8.24 -31.24 7.51
C GLY A 262 -9.11 -30.73 6.36
N LYS A 263 -8.88 -31.37 5.25
CA LYS A 263 -9.46 -31.01 3.95
C LYS A 263 -10.97 -31.20 3.88
#